data_fd6c556b4897e4ba3cf98c3265cbefd9
#
_entry.id   fd6c556b4897e4ba3cf98c3265cbefd9
#
_cell.length_a   1.000
_cell.length_b   1.000
_cell.length_c   1.000
_cell.angle_alpha   90.00
_cell.angle_beta   90.00
_cell.angle_gamma   90.00
#
_symmetry.space_group_name_H-M   'P 1'
#
loop_
_entity.id
_entity.type
_entity.pdbx_description
1 polymer ?
#
loop_
_entity_poly.entity_id
_entity_poly.type
_entity_poly.pdbx_seq_one_letter_code
_entity_poly.pdbx_strand_id
1 'polypeptide(L)'
;MKTTMPFLLLTTIMASLAVGSVNAQRSYLDEVLEPASKAKAAYYLDPGGKDGQGGFLAHIYTLDGVLKADGRYMDAEYRVADGHFVFYYPNGKVESEGDYQKGRKNGVWQRNDKWGRELAEKVYDAAPLKNLVYTLAQTMPQYPGGDKALVRYVRDKVGKTHGDVMASFIVEKDGQLSDVQVVGAEDPRTADQIAGVINSLPPWQAGVQDGQPVRVQMRVPLK
;
A
#
# COMPACT_ATOMS: atom_id res chain seq x y z
N MET A 1 -35.85 -73.28 -38.60
CA MET A 1 -35.08 -72.06 -38.94
C MET A 1 -34.78 -71.35 -37.69
N LYS A 2 -33.48 -71.38 -37.22
CA LYS A 2 -33.02 -70.71 -36.00
C LYS A 2 -32.29 -69.47 -36.49
N THR A 3 -32.78 -68.28 -36.13
CA THR A 3 -32.18 -67.00 -36.43
C THR A 3 -31.34 -66.58 -35.25
N THR A 4 -30.03 -66.62 -35.40
CA THR A 4 -29.05 -66.11 -34.38
C THR A 4 -28.84 -64.63 -34.62
N MET A 5 -29.09 -63.82 -33.57
CA MET A 5 -28.85 -62.42 -33.52
C MET A 5 -27.39 -62.16 -32.99
N PRO A 6 -26.58 -61.32 -33.60
CA PRO A 6 -25.26 -61.03 -33.12
C PRO A 6 -25.29 -60.00 -31.97
N PHE A 7 -24.59 -60.33 -30.90
CA PHE A 7 -24.39 -59.48 -29.73
C PHE A 7 -23.33 -58.41 -30.06
N LEU A 8 -23.76 -57.16 -30.10
CA LEU A 8 -22.89 -56.00 -30.36
C LEU A 8 -22.23 -55.61 -29.04
N LEU A 9 -20.93 -55.88 -28.93
CA LEU A 9 -20.11 -55.49 -27.75
C LEU A 9 -19.75 -54.00 -27.86
N LEU A 10 -20.42 -53.14 -27.06
CA LEU A 10 -20.11 -51.71 -26.96
C LEU A 10 -18.92 -51.52 -26.04
N THR A 11 -17.75 -51.33 -26.59
CA THR A 11 -16.54 -50.95 -25.84
C THR A 11 -16.56 -49.46 -25.54
N THR A 12 -16.89 -49.10 -24.30
CA THR A 12 -16.73 -47.76 -23.75
C THR A 12 -15.24 -47.46 -23.54
N ILE A 13 -14.68 -46.63 -24.42
CA ILE A 13 -13.34 -46.04 -24.21
C ILE A 13 -13.48 -44.94 -23.17
N MET A 14 -13.08 -45.24 -21.94
CA MET A 14 -12.85 -44.21 -20.94
C MET A 14 -11.57 -43.43 -21.31
N ALA A 15 -11.76 -42.24 -21.89
CA ALA A 15 -10.66 -41.28 -22.02
C ALA A 15 -10.36 -40.70 -20.62
N SER A 16 -9.32 -41.19 -19.98
CA SER A 16 -8.75 -40.56 -18.79
C SER A 16 -8.16 -39.22 -19.21
N LEU A 17 -8.87 -38.13 -18.90
CA LEU A 17 -8.27 -36.79 -18.86
C LEU A 17 -7.19 -36.78 -17.80
N ALA A 18 -5.94 -36.98 -18.20
CA ALA A 18 -4.79 -36.65 -17.38
C ALA A 18 -4.81 -35.14 -17.16
N VAL A 19 -5.31 -34.70 -16.01
CA VAL A 19 -5.07 -33.35 -15.51
C VAL A 19 -3.57 -33.27 -15.25
N GLY A 20 -2.83 -32.83 -16.25
CA GLY A 20 -1.41 -32.54 -16.10
C GLY A 20 -1.29 -31.46 -15.04
N SER A 21 -0.75 -31.81 -13.89
CA SER A 21 -0.21 -30.84 -12.93
C SER A 21 0.79 -30.01 -13.70
N VAL A 22 0.44 -28.77 -14.04
CA VAL A 22 1.42 -27.78 -14.50
C VAL A 22 2.33 -27.58 -13.28
N ASN A 23 3.47 -28.29 -13.25
CA ASN A 23 4.55 -27.95 -12.36
C ASN A 23 4.98 -26.53 -12.76
N ALA A 24 4.49 -25.54 -12.04
CA ALA A 24 4.90 -24.16 -12.21
C ALA A 24 6.40 -24.14 -11.90
N GLN A 25 7.21 -24.07 -12.97
CA GLN A 25 8.65 -24.10 -12.85
C GLN A 25 9.09 -22.78 -12.20
N ARG A 26 9.78 -22.87 -11.06
CA ARG A 26 10.36 -21.70 -10.39
C ARG A 26 11.25 -20.93 -11.35
N SER A 27 11.02 -19.63 -11.45
CA SER A 27 11.88 -18.71 -12.19
C SER A 27 12.93 -18.12 -11.24
N TYR A 28 14.16 -18.01 -11.70
CA TYR A 28 15.26 -17.46 -10.92
C TYR A 28 15.48 -15.99 -11.27
N LEU A 29 15.75 -15.17 -10.24
CA LEU A 29 15.94 -13.72 -10.35
C LEU A 29 17.27 -13.33 -9.71
N ASP A 30 17.91 -12.30 -10.24
CA ASP A 30 19.12 -11.69 -9.67
C ASP A 30 18.79 -10.71 -8.52
N GLU A 31 19.79 -9.95 -8.04
CA GLU A 31 19.66 -9.00 -6.93
C GLU A 31 18.71 -7.82 -7.24
N VAL A 32 18.49 -7.50 -8.53
CA VAL A 32 17.59 -6.43 -8.97
C VAL A 32 16.23 -6.96 -9.48
N LEU A 33 15.96 -8.25 -9.22
CA LEU A 33 14.72 -8.97 -9.59
C LEU A 33 14.53 -9.16 -11.10
N GLU A 34 15.62 -9.13 -11.87
CA GLU A 34 15.59 -9.47 -13.29
C GLU A 34 15.82 -10.98 -13.51
N PRO A 35 15.28 -11.56 -14.59
CA PRO A 35 15.46 -12.97 -14.89
C PRO A 35 16.93 -13.39 -14.96
N ALA A 36 17.31 -14.43 -14.23
CA ALA A 36 18.68 -14.89 -14.13
C ALA A 36 18.79 -16.42 -14.25
N SER A 37 20.00 -16.89 -14.58
CA SER A 37 20.31 -18.32 -14.44
C SER A 37 20.43 -18.69 -12.95
N LYS A 38 20.14 -19.94 -12.61
CA LYS A 38 20.25 -20.43 -11.22
C LYS A 38 21.60 -20.13 -10.56
N ALA A 39 22.69 -20.14 -11.33
CA ALA A 39 24.04 -19.87 -10.83
C ALA A 39 24.29 -18.40 -10.47
N LYS A 40 23.49 -17.47 -10.99
CA LYS A 40 23.57 -16.02 -10.75
C LYS A 40 22.38 -15.49 -9.94
N ALA A 41 21.49 -16.38 -9.51
CA ALA A 41 20.27 -15.97 -8.81
C ALA A 41 20.56 -15.56 -7.38
N ALA A 42 19.87 -14.51 -6.93
CA ALA A 42 19.71 -14.13 -5.53
C ALA A 42 18.35 -14.60 -4.98
N TYR A 43 17.36 -14.73 -5.87
CA TYR A 43 15.99 -15.06 -5.53
C TYR A 43 15.40 -16.11 -6.47
N TYR A 44 14.26 -16.67 -6.07
CA TYR A 44 13.38 -17.40 -6.97
C TYR A 44 11.95 -16.88 -6.82
N LEU A 45 11.20 -16.94 -7.93
CA LEU A 45 9.79 -16.60 -8.00
C LEU A 45 8.96 -17.89 -7.98
N ASP A 46 7.95 -17.90 -7.11
CA ASP A 46 6.97 -18.98 -6.98
C ASP A 46 5.60 -18.44 -7.45
N PRO A 47 5.02 -19.02 -8.51
CA PRO A 47 3.73 -18.57 -9.04
C PRO A 47 2.58 -18.74 -8.06
N GLY A 48 1.84 -17.65 -7.79
CA GLY A 48 0.64 -17.63 -6.93
C GLY A 48 -0.67 -17.84 -7.68
N GLY A 49 -0.63 -17.97 -9.03
CA GLY A 49 -1.79 -18.16 -9.86
C GLY A 49 -2.44 -16.86 -10.36
N LYS A 50 -3.65 -16.96 -10.93
CA LYS A 50 -4.42 -15.82 -11.45
C LYS A 50 -5.21 -15.13 -10.33
N ASP A 51 -5.29 -13.81 -10.38
CA ASP A 51 -5.99 -12.97 -9.39
C ASP A 51 -7.51 -12.80 -9.62
N GLY A 52 -8.07 -13.41 -10.64
CA GLY A 52 -9.50 -13.23 -11.02
C GLY A 52 -9.80 -11.93 -11.76
N GLN A 53 -8.85 -11.00 -11.87
CA GLN A 53 -8.95 -9.73 -12.60
C GLN A 53 -8.09 -9.71 -13.87
N GLY A 54 -7.57 -10.88 -14.27
CA GLY A 54 -6.73 -11.05 -15.45
C GLY A 54 -5.24 -10.85 -15.22
N GLY A 55 -4.81 -10.64 -13.98
CA GLY A 55 -3.41 -10.59 -13.57
C GLY A 55 -2.92 -11.90 -12.95
N PHE A 56 -1.65 -11.93 -12.62
CA PHE A 56 -0.95 -13.08 -12.05
C PHE A 56 -0.25 -12.67 -10.75
N LEU A 57 -0.47 -13.44 -9.69
CA LEU A 57 0.19 -13.23 -8.40
C LEU A 57 1.46 -14.06 -8.32
N ALA A 58 2.49 -13.54 -7.69
CA ALA A 58 3.70 -14.28 -7.41
C ALA A 58 4.31 -13.90 -6.05
N HIS A 59 5.02 -14.87 -5.48
CA HIS A 59 5.82 -14.72 -4.28
C HIS A 59 7.29 -14.83 -4.65
N ILE A 60 8.11 -13.91 -4.18
CA ILE A 60 9.56 -13.91 -4.41
C ILE A 60 10.24 -14.28 -3.09
N TYR A 61 11.11 -15.26 -3.13
CA TYR A 61 11.86 -15.76 -1.99
C TYR A 61 13.36 -15.66 -2.22
N THR A 62 14.12 -15.48 -1.17
CA THR A 62 15.56 -15.73 -1.17
C THR A 62 15.83 -17.20 -1.46
N LEU A 63 17.06 -17.56 -1.83
CA LEU A 63 17.39 -18.97 -2.15
C LEU A 63 17.27 -19.93 -0.95
N ASP A 64 17.34 -19.39 0.26
CA ASP A 64 17.10 -20.10 1.54
C ASP A 64 15.63 -20.10 2.00
N GLY A 65 14.72 -19.54 1.18
CA GLY A 65 13.27 -19.65 1.37
C GLY A 65 12.64 -18.55 2.22
N VAL A 66 13.34 -17.45 2.47
CA VAL A 66 12.74 -16.30 3.17
C VAL A 66 11.96 -15.43 2.17
N LEU A 67 10.71 -15.07 2.49
CA LEU A 67 9.88 -14.22 1.65
C LEU A 67 10.52 -12.83 1.51
N LYS A 68 10.77 -12.42 0.25
CA LYS A 68 11.31 -11.11 -0.10
C LYS A 68 10.26 -10.16 -0.63
N ALA A 69 9.31 -10.65 -1.44
CA ALA A 69 8.25 -9.82 -1.96
C ALA A 69 7.01 -10.63 -2.37
N ASP A 70 5.87 -9.97 -2.29
CA ASP A 70 4.62 -10.38 -2.92
C ASP A 70 4.26 -9.36 -3.99
N GLY A 71 3.77 -9.82 -5.14
CA GLY A 71 3.47 -8.90 -6.21
C GLY A 71 2.51 -9.42 -7.26
N ARG A 72 1.94 -8.47 -8.01
CA ARG A 72 1.05 -8.70 -9.12
C ARG A 72 1.75 -8.40 -10.44
N TYR A 73 1.53 -9.25 -11.44
CA TYR A 73 2.10 -9.14 -12.78
C TYR A 73 0.98 -9.13 -13.82
N MET A 74 1.22 -8.49 -14.96
CA MET A 74 0.26 -8.48 -16.07
C MET A 74 0.37 -9.69 -17.00
N ASP A 75 1.47 -10.43 -16.95
CA ASP A 75 1.75 -11.57 -17.85
C ASP A 75 2.03 -12.86 -17.07
N ALA A 76 1.75 -14.00 -17.71
CA ALA A 76 1.92 -15.34 -17.14
C ALA A 76 3.39 -15.74 -16.96
N GLU A 77 4.30 -15.06 -17.60
CA GLU A 77 5.76 -15.25 -17.49
C GLU A 77 6.38 -14.41 -16.37
N TYR A 78 5.56 -13.62 -15.65
CA TYR A 78 5.97 -12.79 -14.52
C TYR A 78 7.09 -11.80 -14.85
N ARG A 79 7.05 -11.18 -16.03
CA ARG A 79 8.07 -10.25 -16.50
C ARG A 79 7.71 -8.79 -16.27
N VAL A 80 6.41 -8.46 -16.30
CA VAL A 80 5.96 -7.08 -16.19
C VAL A 80 5.13 -6.91 -14.92
N ALA A 81 5.74 -6.31 -13.89
CA ALA A 81 5.07 -5.94 -12.66
C ALA A 81 3.94 -4.93 -12.96
N ASP A 82 2.71 -5.18 -12.48
CA ASP A 82 1.55 -4.30 -12.71
C ASP A 82 0.50 -4.50 -11.62
N GLY A 83 0.39 -3.56 -10.71
CA GLY A 83 -0.44 -3.60 -9.53
C GLY A 83 0.37 -3.59 -8.24
N HIS A 84 -0.25 -4.01 -7.15
CA HIS A 84 0.32 -3.89 -5.82
C HIS A 84 1.50 -4.82 -5.58
N PHE A 85 2.54 -4.28 -4.93
CA PHE A 85 3.74 -5.00 -4.47
C PHE A 85 4.04 -4.67 -3.02
N VAL A 86 4.42 -5.70 -2.27
CA VAL A 86 4.92 -5.59 -0.89
C VAL A 86 6.31 -6.21 -0.84
N PHE A 87 7.28 -5.47 -0.35
CA PHE A 87 8.64 -5.95 -0.08
C PHE A 87 8.85 -6.15 1.41
N TYR A 88 9.60 -7.16 1.78
CA TYR A 88 9.85 -7.55 3.16
C TYR A 88 11.32 -7.54 3.52
N TYR A 89 11.61 -7.16 4.75
CA TYR A 89 12.89 -7.42 5.40
C TYR A 89 13.05 -8.91 5.73
N PRO A 90 14.28 -9.42 5.93
CA PRO A 90 14.50 -10.83 6.33
C PRO A 90 13.80 -11.23 7.64
N ASN A 91 13.41 -10.28 8.47
CA ASN A 91 12.66 -10.53 9.71
C ASN A 91 11.13 -10.59 9.50
N GLY A 92 10.65 -10.59 8.25
CA GLY A 92 9.24 -10.66 7.87
C GLY A 92 8.46 -9.34 7.99
N LYS A 93 9.08 -8.25 8.44
CA LYS A 93 8.42 -6.94 8.48
C LYS A 93 8.40 -6.30 7.09
N VAL A 94 7.34 -5.53 6.81
CA VAL A 94 7.22 -4.78 5.56
C VAL A 94 8.35 -3.76 5.48
N GLU A 95 9.12 -3.81 4.40
CA GLU A 95 10.17 -2.86 4.02
C GLU A 95 9.58 -1.69 3.25
N SER A 96 8.78 -2.00 2.22
CA SER A 96 8.07 -1.00 1.43
C SER A 96 6.91 -1.64 0.68
N GLU A 97 5.88 -0.83 0.38
CA GLU A 97 4.74 -1.25 -0.43
C GLU A 97 4.23 -0.11 -1.30
N GLY A 98 3.62 -0.45 -2.42
CA GLY A 98 3.07 0.48 -3.39
C GLY A 98 2.76 -0.20 -4.71
N ASP A 99 2.43 0.58 -5.73
CA ASP A 99 1.99 0.04 -6.99
C ASP A 99 3.06 0.13 -8.09
N TYR A 100 3.06 -0.88 -8.94
CA TYR A 100 3.71 -0.85 -10.23
C TYR A 100 2.69 -0.59 -11.32
N GLN A 101 3.09 0.13 -12.35
CA GLN A 101 2.37 0.30 -13.59
C GLN A 101 3.31 -0.01 -14.75
N LYS A 102 2.99 -1.06 -15.51
CA LYS A 102 3.78 -1.48 -16.68
C LYS A 102 5.29 -1.60 -16.39
N GLY A 103 5.64 -2.25 -15.30
CA GLY A 103 7.02 -2.52 -14.89
C GLY A 103 7.72 -1.37 -14.16
N ARG A 104 7.04 -0.24 -13.91
CA ARG A 104 7.63 0.92 -13.21
C ARG A 104 6.88 1.21 -11.92
N LYS A 105 7.60 1.55 -10.86
CA LYS A 105 6.99 2.07 -9.63
C LYS A 105 6.17 3.32 -9.95
N ASN A 106 4.95 3.36 -9.42
CA ASN A 106 3.99 4.44 -9.65
C ASN A 106 3.34 4.87 -8.35
N GLY A 107 2.98 6.15 -8.24
CA GLY A 107 2.27 6.66 -7.09
C GLY A 107 3.10 6.74 -5.82
N VAL A 108 2.42 6.66 -4.69
CA VAL A 108 3.01 6.73 -3.34
C VAL A 108 3.49 5.35 -2.92
N TRP A 109 4.71 5.30 -2.44
CA TRP A 109 5.31 4.12 -1.85
C TRP A 109 5.52 4.36 -0.36
N GLN A 110 4.84 3.57 0.46
CA GLN A 110 5.07 3.53 1.91
C GLN A 110 6.39 2.80 2.18
N ARG A 111 7.08 3.20 3.23
CA ARG A 111 8.38 2.63 3.60
C ARG A 111 8.51 2.52 5.10
N ASN A 112 9.17 1.46 5.55
CA ASN A 112 9.46 1.25 6.96
C ASN A 112 10.94 0.93 7.15
N ASP A 113 11.45 1.15 8.35
CA ASP A 113 12.75 0.63 8.75
C ASP A 113 12.63 -0.85 9.19
N LYS A 114 13.76 -1.49 9.43
CA LYS A 114 13.82 -2.90 9.84
C LYS A 114 13.14 -3.20 11.18
N TRP A 115 12.82 -2.20 11.97
CA TRP A 115 12.05 -2.34 13.22
C TRP A 115 10.54 -2.14 13.01
N GLY A 116 10.12 -1.74 11.81
CA GLY A 116 8.72 -1.50 11.43
C GLY A 116 8.24 -0.08 11.74
N ARG A 117 9.16 0.89 11.93
CA ARG A 117 8.81 2.31 12.07
C ARG A 117 8.67 2.92 10.69
N GLU A 118 7.62 3.69 10.50
CA GLU A 118 7.36 4.40 9.24
C GLU A 118 8.48 5.39 8.91
N LEU A 119 8.86 5.40 7.65
CA LEU A 119 9.80 6.36 7.06
C LEU A 119 9.03 7.29 6.10
N ALA A 120 9.65 8.41 5.73
CA ALA A 120 9.08 9.30 4.73
C ALA A 120 8.70 8.53 3.46
N GLU A 121 7.48 8.74 2.98
CA GLU A 121 6.98 8.16 1.73
C GLU A 121 7.84 8.58 0.54
N LYS A 122 7.86 7.75 -0.49
CA LYS A 122 8.50 8.08 -1.75
C LYS A 122 7.46 8.09 -2.87
N VAL A 123 7.45 9.15 -3.67
CA VAL A 123 6.54 9.29 -4.80
C VAL A 123 7.29 9.04 -6.09
N TYR A 124 6.72 8.16 -6.92
CA TYR A 124 7.20 7.86 -8.26
C TYR A 124 6.16 8.33 -9.27
N ASP A 125 6.64 8.89 -10.40
CA ASP A 125 5.78 9.41 -11.47
C ASP A 125 4.69 10.39 -10.99
N ALA A 126 5.11 11.39 -10.22
CA ALA A 126 4.24 12.34 -9.55
C ALA A 126 3.43 13.26 -10.49
N ALA A 127 3.67 13.22 -11.82
CA ALA A 127 2.98 14.10 -12.77
C ALA A 127 1.44 13.96 -12.75
N PRO A 128 0.82 12.77 -12.58
CA PRO A 128 -0.63 12.63 -12.40
C PRO A 128 -1.13 13.00 -11.01
N LEU A 129 -0.27 13.17 -10.02
CA LEU A 129 -0.63 13.26 -8.59
C LEU A 129 -0.66 14.69 -8.05
N LYS A 130 -1.18 15.64 -8.84
CA LYS A 130 -1.30 17.05 -8.45
C LYS A 130 -2.00 17.29 -7.11
N ASN A 131 -2.87 16.36 -6.70
CA ASN A 131 -3.66 16.44 -5.45
C ASN A 131 -3.21 15.43 -4.38
N LEU A 132 -1.99 14.89 -4.50
CA LEU A 132 -1.46 13.96 -3.52
C LEU A 132 -1.48 14.55 -2.11
N VAL A 133 -1.96 13.78 -1.15
CA VAL A 133 -1.89 14.07 0.28
C VAL A 133 -0.98 13.04 0.94
N TYR A 134 0.11 13.51 1.56
CA TYR A 134 1.03 12.66 2.30
C TYR A 134 0.48 12.37 3.70
N THR A 135 0.72 11.19 4.21
CA THR A 135 0.52 10.85 5.62
C THR A 135 1.80 11.04 6.43
N LEU A 136 2.95 10.94 5.75
CA LEU A 136 4.27 11.19 6.31
C LEU A 136 5.17 11.85 5.25
N ALA A 137 5.63 13.08 5.52
CA ALA A 137 6.57 13.82 4.68
C ALA A 137 7.95 13.91 5.33
N GLN A 138 8.99 14.28 4.55
CA GLN A 138 10.36 14.50 5.08
C GLN A 138 10.40 15.55 6.18
N THR A 139 9.63 16.63 6.00
CA THR A 139 9.37 17.63 7.04
C THR A 139 7.86 17.71 7.24
N MET A 140 7.40 17.39 8.45
CA MET A 140 5.99 17.46 8.81
C MET A 140 5.56 18.92 9.00
N PRO A 141 4.28 19.25 8.73
CA PRO A 141 3.72 20.57 9.02
C PRO A 141 3.87 20.94 10.50
N GLN A 142 4.01 22.23 10.78
CA GLN A 142 4.10 22.73 12.15
C GLN A 142 3.14 23.90 12.39
N TYR A 143 2.37 23.82 13.48
CA TYR A 143 1.63 24.94 14.00
C TYR A 143 2.57 26.01 14.59
N PRO A 144 2.33 27.31 14.44
CA PRO A 144 3.11 28.35 15.11
C PRO A 144 3.12 28.15 16.64
N GLY A 145 4.29 27.79 17.19
CA GLY A 145 4.44 27.45 18.61
C GLY A 145 4.27 25.96 18.93
N GLY A 146 4.08 25.10 17.91
CA GLY A 146 4.01 23.64 18.01
C GLY A 146 2.69 23.10 18.58
N ASP A 147 2.57 21.77 18.66
CA ASP A 147 1.33 21.08 19.03
C ASP A 147 0.77 21.48 20.40
N LYS A 148 1.64 21.74 21.37
CA LYS A 148 1.21 22.20 22.70
C LYS A 148 0.51 23.56 22.66
N ALA A 149 0.94 24.45 21.77
CA ALA A 149 0.31 25.75 21.58
C ALA A 149 -1.06 25.61 20.90
N LEU A 150 -1.17 24.70 19.92
CA LEU A 150 -2.43 24.37 19.28
C LEU A 150 -3.45 23.83 20.29
N VAL A 151 -3.07 22.79 21.05
CA VAL A 151 -3.95 22.18 22.06
C VAL A 151 -4.42 23.22 23.09
N ARG A 152 -3.51 24.07 23.55
CA ARG A 152 -3.85 25.18 24.45
C ARG A 152 -4.85 26.14 23.82
N TYR A 153 -4.62 26.56 22.56
CA TYR A 153 -5.50 27.48 21.84
C TYR A 153 -6.91 26.92 21.69
N VAL A 154 -7.04 25.65 21.28
CA VAL A 154 -8.34 24.96 21.16
C VAL A 154 -9.04 24.91 22.51
N ARG A 155 -8.34 24.49 23.57
CA ARG A 155 -8.88 24.41 24.92
C ARG A 155 -9.35 25.77 25.47
N ASP A 156 -8.62 26.84 25.19
CA ASP A 156 -8.97 28.19 25.65
C ASP A 156 -10.24 28.73 24.94
N LYS A 157 -10.57 28.22 23.74
CA LYS A 157 -11.76 28.61 22.96
C LYS A 157 -12.97 27.71 23.21
N VAL A 158 -12.78 26.43 23.39
CA VAL A 158 -13.86 25.42 23.50
C VAL A 158 -14.04 24.92 24.94
N GLY A 159 -13.03 25.09 25.79
CA GLY A 159 -12.98 24.48 27.11
C GLY A 159 -12.25 23.15 27.14
N LYS A 160 -12.31 22.47 28.28
CA LYS A 160 -11.71 21.13 28.40
C LYS A 160 -12.53 20.13 27.62
N THR A 161 -11.86 19.39 26.74
CA THR A 161 -12.44 18.22 26.08
C THR A 161 -12.30 16.99 26.97
N HIS A 162 -13.33 16.16 27.00
CA HIS A 162 -13.32 14.88 27.71
C HIS A 162 -13.19 13.74 26.68
N GLY A 163 -12.54 12.65 27.09
CA GLY A 163 -12.30 11.52 26.20
C GLY A 163 -11.13 11.69 25.26
N ASP A 164 -11.06 10.81 24.25
CA ASP A 164 -9.98 10.76 23.25
C ASP A 164 -10.35 11.57 22.00
N VAL A 165 -10.48 12.89 22.17
CA VAL A 165 -10.80 13.77 21.03
C VAL A 165 -9.61 13.92 20.11
N MET A 166 -9.82 13.64 18.83
CA MET A 166 -8.82 13.71 17.78
C MET A 166 -9.31 14.66 16.68
N ALA A 167 -8.48 15.60 16.28
CA ALA A 167 -8.69 16.37 15.06
C ALA A 167 -7.86 15.79 13.91
N SER A 168 -8.49 15.63 12.76
CA SER A 168 -7.85 15.23 11.50
C SER A 168 -8.09 16.33 10.47
N PHE A 169 -7.05 16.74 9.76
CA PHE A 169 -7.13 17.79 8.73
C PHE A 169 -5.94 17.70 7.77
N ILE A 170 -6.06 18.34 6.61
CA ILE A 170 -4.97 18.46 5.67
C ILE A 170 -4.35 19.84 5.82
N VAL A 171 -3.02 19.90 5.97
CA VAL A 171 -2.27 21.14 5.81
C VAL A 171 -1.90 21.27 4.34
N GLU A 172 -2.41 22.30 3.70
CA GLU A 172 -2.18 22.62 2.29
C GLU A 172 -0.77 23.18 2.06
N LYS A 173 -0.35 23.28 0.80
CA LYS A 173 0.99 23.79 0.41
C LYS A 173 1.25 25.23 0.83
N ASP A 174 0.20 26.02 1.05
CA ASP A 174 0.24 27.40 1.53
C ASP A 174 0.07 27.51 3.05
N GLY A 175 -0.04 26.38 3.74
CA GLY A 175 -0.24 26.29 5.18
C GLY A 175 -1.69 26.44 5.64
N GLN A 176 -2.65 26.68 4.74
CA GLN A 176 -4.07 26.66 5.07
C GLN A 176 -4.54 25.25 5.42
N LEU A 177 -5.63 25.15 6.18
CA LEU A 177 -6.21 23.88 6.56
C LEU A 177 -7.42 23.54 5.69
N SER A 178 -7.53 22.27 5.32
CA SER A 178 -8.70 21.73 4.61
C SER A 178 -9.11 20.36 5.20
N ASP A 179 -10.30 19.88 4.82
CA ASP A 179 -10.85 18.59 5.25
C ASP A 179 -10.78 18.36 6.77
N VAL A 180 -11.22 19.36 7.54
CA VAL A 180 -11.18 19.31 9.01
C VAL A 180 -12.29 18.39 9.52
N GLN A 181 -11.90 17.36 10.26
CA GLN A 181 -12.77 16.39 10.91
C GLN A 181 -12.40 16.26 12.38
N VAL A 182 -13.41 16.10 13.25
CA VAL A 182 -13.22 15.90 14.69
C VAL A 182 -13.95 14.62 15.09
N VAL A 183 -13.22 13.70 15.74
CA VAL A 183 -13.76 12.44 16.23
C VAL A 183 -13.52 12.29 17.73
N GLY A 184 -14.38 11.53 18.42
CA GLY A 184 -14.26 11.28 19.86
C GLY A 184 -14.77 12.42 20.74
N ALA A 185 -15.40 13.47 20.20
CA ALA A 185 -16.10 14.47 20.99
C ALA A 185 -17.39 13.90 21.62
N GLU A 186 -17.78 14.40 22.78
CA GLU A 186 -18.94 13.91 23.54
C GLU A 186 -20.27 14.08 22.78
N ASP A 187 -20.37 15.16 22.01
CA ASP A 187 -21.55 15.47 21.21
C ASP A 187 -21.18 16.20 19.92
N PRO A 188 -22.09 16.21 18.91
CA PRO A 188 -21.83 16.87 17.62
C PRO A 188 -21.55 18.38 17.72
N ARG A 189 -22.17 19.10 18.67
CA ARG A 189 -21.96 20.56 18.81
C ARG A 189 -20.54 20.85 19.25
N THR A 190 -20.00 20.07 20.18
CA THR A 190 -18.61 20.17 20.62
C THR A 190 -17.66 19.88 19.46
N ALA A 191 -17.95 18.86 18.63
CA ALA A 191 -17.17 18.56 17.44
C ALA A 191 -17.17 19.73 16.45
N ASP A 192 -18.34 20.31 16.17
CA ASP A 192 -18.48 21.45 15.26
C ASP A 192 -17.76 22.70 15.79
N GLN A 193 -17.83 22.97 17.08
CA GLN A 193 -17.11 24.08 17.71
C GLN A 193 -15.59 23.92 17.56
N ILE A 194 -15.07 22.72 17.82
CA ILE A 194 -13.64 22.41 17.65
C ILE A 194 -13.25 22.59 16.19
N ALA A 195 -14.02 22.04 15.25
CA ALA A 195 -13.76 22.18 13.81
C ALA A 195 -13.76 23.65 13.38
N GLY A 196 -14.70 24.46 13.87
CA GLY A 196 -14.75 25.89 13.63
C GLY A 196 -13.52 26.64 14.15
N VAL A 197 -13.04 26.30 15.34
CA VAL A 197 -11.80 26.86 15.90
C VAL A 197 -10.59 26.46 15.05
N ILE A 198 -10.49 25.20 14.64
CA ILE A 198 -9.39 24.72 13.81
C ILE A 198 -9.38 25.40 12.43
N ASN A 199 -10.53 25.55 11.80
CA ASN A 199 -10.67 26.26 10.53
C ASN A 199 -10.31 27.75 10.61
N SER A 200 -10.33 28.34 11.80
CA SER A 200 -9.95 29.76 12.04
C SER A 200 -8.49 29.96 12.43
N LEU A 201 -7.69 28.89 12.46
CA LEU A 201 -6.27 28.96 12.83
C LEU A 201 -5.46 29.76 11.79
N PRO A 202 -4.37 30.42 12.22
CA PRO A 202 -3.42 31.02 11.29
C PRO A 202 -2.76 29.94 10.43
N PRO A 203 -2.22 30.30 9.24
CA PRO A 203 -1.52 29.36 8.39
C PRO A 203 -0.38 28.66 9.14
N TRP A 204 -0.27 27.36 8.88
CA TRP A 204 0.80 26.50 9.38
C TRP A 204 2.05 26.62 8.51
N GLN A 205 3.18 26.23 9.04
CA GLN A 205 4.30 25.90 8.20
C GLN A 205 3.95 24.61 7.43
N ALA A 206 3.97 24.67 6.10
CA ALA A 206 3.65 23.53 5.24
C ALA A 206 4.66 22.39 5.41
N GLY A 207 4.21 21.17 5.19
CA GLY A 207 5.10 20.02 5.05
C GLY A 207 5.97 20.13 3.81
N VAL A 208 7.16 19.51 3.84
CA VAL A 208 8.10 19.53 2.72
C VAL A 208 8.50 18.12 2.34
N GLN A 209 8.46 17.84 1.03
CA GLN A 209 8.96 16.61 0.42
C GLN A 209 9.83 16.98 -0.78
N ASP A 210 11.04 16.43 -0.85
CA ASP A 210 12.01 16.71 -1.93
C ASP A 210 12.22 18.22 -2.21
N GLY A 211 12.25 19.01 -1.13
CA GLY A 211 12.44 20.47 -1.18
C GLY A 211 11.21 21.27 -1.62
N GLN A 212 10.05 20.62 -1.86
CA GLN A 212 8.82 21.26 -2.31
C GLN A 212 7.74 21.21 -1.22
N PRO A 213 6.92 22.26 -1.05
CA PRO A 213 5.76 22.22 -0.18
C PRO A 213 4.75 21.19 -0.68
N VAL A 214 4.25 20.36 0.25
CA VAL A 214 3.29 19.30 -0.06
C VAL A 214 2.09 19.37 0.86
N ARG A 215 0.99 18.75 0.42
CA ARG A 215 -0.22 18.55 1.22
C ARG A 215 0.01 17.39 2.20
N VAL A 216 -0.25 17.58 3.48
CA VAL A 216 -0.04 16.55 4.50
C VAL A 216 -1.26 16.41 5.39
N GLN A 217 -1.73 15.17 5.55
CA GLN A 217 -2.75 14.84 6.53
C GLN A 217 -2.17 14.81 7.93
N MET A 218 -2.74 15.60 8.81
CA MET A 218 -2.38 15.66 10.23
C MET A 218 -3.45 14.99 11.09
N ARG A 219 -3.03 14.39 12.18
CA ARG A 219 -3.91 13.88 13.24
C ARG A 219 -3.37 14.36 14.57
N VAL A 220 -4.13 15.20 15.27
CA VAL A 220 -3.69 15.82 16.51
C VAL A 220 -4.63 15.46 17.66
N PRO A 221 -4.13 14.80 18.72
CA PRO A 221 -4.91 14.57 19.92
C PRO A 221 -5.10 15.89 20.68
N LEU A 222 -6.35 16.19 21.05
CA LEU A 222 -6.74 17.44 21.72
C LEU A 222 -6.91 17.23 23.24
N LYS A 223 -5.85 16.70 23.90
CA LYS A 223 -5.85 16.42 25.36
C LYS A 223 -5.11 17.49 26.14
#